data_8e7226efcc07b99ae1452501d4af26ad
#
_entry.id   8e7226efcc07b99ae1452501d4af26ad
#
_cell.length_a   1.000
_cell.length_b   1.000
_cell.length_c   1.000
_cell.angle_alpha   90.00
_cell.angle_beta   90.00
_cell.angle_gamma   90.00
#
_symmetry.space_group_name_H-M   'P 1'
#
loop_
_entity.id
_entity.type
_entity.pdbx_description
1 polymer ?
#
loop_
_entity_poly.entity_id
_entity_poly.type
_entity_poly.pdbx_seq_one_letter_code
_entity_poly.pdbx_strand_id
1 'polypeptide(L)'
;MKYRLSVICISVLLPPISGEMKVIDLTWAHSKEMPQWPVEGIPKFKLNIVNRGFLAKLWFEINWFVTPEHGGTHFDSPAHFAKGKWRAHEIPPERLIGPAVVIDVTSQAERDHDYRVTKSDFDRYEREHGRIPHGAIVLINSGWGARFQDKKLVFNSEKIDDPSTYHFPGYHEDAISWLLTNRNVSMVGVDTPSLDYGQSTTFKVHVLCGQNGIIGLENVANIDQIPVFGATIFVGAMKVFDGSGGPARIIATFDPLVSHEYRTTWIVVIVTSVLFGIYGIYITCFRMRRVGARHTE
;
A
#
# COMPACT_ATOMS: atom_id res chain seq x y z
N MET A 1 23.11 38.57 -45.94
CA MET A 1 23.92 37.61 -45.17
C MET A 1 22.98 36.75 -44.33
N LYS A 2 22.79 35.45 -44.69
CA LYS A 2 21.87 34.54 -44.00
C LYS A 2 22.63 33.87 -42.85
N TYR A 3 22.26 34.17 -41.60
CA TYR A 3 22.80 33.48 -40.42
C TYR A 3 22.05 32.16 -40.23
N ARG A 4 22.73 31.03 -40.39
CA ARG A 4 22.26 29.73 -39.98
C ARG A 4 22.43 29.63 -38.43
N LEU A 5 21.33 29.55 -37.70
CA LEU A 5 21.36 29.14 -36.32
C LEU A 5 21.56 27.60 -36.29
N SER A 6 22.73 27.17 -35.88
CA SER A 6 22.95 25.76 -35.56
C SER A 6 22.45 25.53 -34.12
N VAL A 7 21.36 24.80 -33.99
CA VAL A 7 20.88 24.30 -32.70
C VAL A 7 21.76 23.10 -32.33
N ILE A 8 22.62 23.25 -31.35
CA ILE A 8 23.38 22.13 -30.79
C ILE A 8 22.45 21.44 -29.78
N CYS A 9 21.88 20.30 -30.17
CA CYS A 9 21.22 19.39 -29.24
C CYS A 9 22.31 18.69 -28.40
N ILE A 10 22.49 19.13 -27.18
CA ILE A 10 23.28 18.38 -26.18
C ILE A 10 22.38 17.27 -25.65
N SER A 11 22.54 16.07 -26.18
CA SER A 11 21.95 14.88 -25.60
C SER A 11 22.73 14.56 -24.31
N VAL A 12 22.19 14.90 -23.18
CA VAL A 12 22.72 14.44 -21.88
C VAL A 12 22.33 12.97 -21.76
N LEU A 13 23.28 12.10 -22.08
CA LEU A 13 23.21 10.67 -21.75
C LEU A 13 23.34 10.57 -20.21
N LEU A 14 22.22 10.59 -19.49
CA LEU A 14 22.22 10.17 -18.11
C LEU A 14 22.47 8.66 -18.10
N PRO A 15 23.43 8.15 -17.29
CA PRO A 15 23.56 6.71 -17.11
C PRO A 15 22.26 6.14 -16.58
N PRO A 16 21.88 4.90 -16.93
CA PRO A 16 20.74 4.26 -16.31
C PRO A 16 21.01 4.14 -14.80
N ILE A 17 20.30 4.92 -14.01
CA ILE A 17 20.32 4.79 -12.55
C ILE A 17 19.44 3.57 -12.26
N SER A 18 20.02 2.37 -12.26
CA SER A 18 19.34 1.17 -11.79
C SER A 18 19.80 0.92 -10.36
N GLY A 19 18.93 1.26 -9.40
CA GLY A 19 19.09 0.78 -8.03
C GLY A 19 18.77 -0.71 -7.96
N GLU A 20 19.34 -1.39 -6.98
CA GLU A 20 18.92 -2.76 -6.67
C GLU A 20 17.46 -2.73 -6.17
N MET A 21 16.59 -3.48 -6.86
CA MET A 21 15.18 -3.61 -6.48
C MET A 21 15.06 -4.12 -5.04
N LYS A 22 14.42 -3.36 -4.18
CA LYS A 22 14.07 -3.82 -2.83
C LYS A 22 12.79 -4.64 -2.88
N VAL A 23 12.79 -5.70 -2.08
CA VAL A 23 11.64 -6.57 -1.87
C VAL A 23 11.34 -6.60 -0.38
N ILE A 24 10.14 -6.19 0.00
CA ILE A 24 9.68 -6.19 1.39
C ILE A 24 8.53 -7.19 1.52
N ASP A 25 8.64 -8.05 2.53
CA ASP A 25 7.58 -8.97 2.91
C ASP A 25 6.59 -8.26 3.84
N LEU A 26 5.37 -8.08 3.36
CA LEU A 26 4.27 -7.44 4.09
C LEU A 26 3.36 -8.46 4.78
N THR A 27 3.90 -9.63 5.19
CA THR A 27 3.13 -10.74 5.72
C THR A 27 3.71 -11.24 7.03
N TRP A 28 2.88 -11.34 8.05
CA TRP A 28 3.24 -12.05 9.28
C TRP A 28 3.19 -13.56 9.10
N ALA A 29 4.08 -14.28 9.76
CA ALA A 29 4.03 -15.74 9.76
C ALA A 29 2.75 -16.24 10.44
N HIS A 30 2.02 -17.15 9.78
CA HIS A 30 0.85 -17.79 10.37
C HIS A 30 1.27 -18.73 11.49
N SER A 31 0.70 -18.52 12.68
CA SER A 31 1.00 -19.28 13.88
C SER A 31 -0.25 -19.40 14.79
N LYS A 32 -0.19 -20.21 15.80
CA LYS A 32 -1.26 -20.31 16.81
C LYS A 32 -1.48 -19.01 17.59
N GLU A 33 -0.49 -18.11 17.55
CA GLU A 33 -0.52 -16.82 18.25
C GLU A 33 -1.07 -15.69 17.38
N MET A 34 -1.27 -15.91 16.09
CA MET A 34 -1.80 -14.88 15.20
C MET A 34 -3.17 -14.38 15.68
N PRO A 35 -3.47 -13.06 15.53
CA PRO A 35 -4.79 -12.53 15.81
C PRO A 35 -5.83 -13.13 14.88
N GLN A 36 -6.99 -13.43 15.45
CA GLN A 36 -8.14 -13.99 14.77
C GLN A 36 -9.39 -13.48 15.45
N TRP A 37 -10.39 -13.06 14.68
CA TRP A 37 -11.69 -12.67 15.24
C TRP A 37 -12.35 -13.84 15.97
N PRO A 38 -12.87 -13.63 17.19
CA PRO A 38 -13.45 -14.71 17.98
C PRO A 38 -14.86 -15.08 17.48
N VAL A 39 -14.91 -16.04 16.58
CA VAL A 39 -16.17 -16.62 16.09
C VAL A 39 -16.27 -18.06 16.58
N GLU A 40 -17.40 -18.39 17.21
CA GLU A 40 -17.66 -19.76 17.67
C GLU A 40 -17.62 -20.76 16.50
N GLY A 41 -16.98 -21.90 16.73
CA GLY A 41 -16.84 -22.96 15.71
C GLY A 41 -15.69 -22.76 14.74
N ILE A 42 -15.05 -21.58 14.69
CA ILE A 42 -13.88 -21.38 13.84
C ILE A 42 -12.61 -21.85 14.56
N PRO A 43 -11.86 -22.84 13.97
CA PRO A 43 -10.64 -23.34 14.60
C PRO A 43 -9.51 -22.29 14.58
N LYS A 44 -8.65 -22.33 15.60
CA LYS A 44 -7.38 -21.58 15.60
C LYS A 44 -6.39 -22.26 14.66
N PHE A 45 -5.40 -21.49 14.16
CA PHE A 45 -4.32 -22.04 13.35
C PHE A 45 -3.63 -23.21 14.05
N LYS A 46 -3.44 -24.30 13.33
CA LYS A 46 -2.71 -25.48 13.82
C LYS A 46 -1.91 -26.09 12.68
N LEU A 47 -0.60 -26.26 12.89
CA LEU A 47 0.27 -27.06 12.03
C LEU A 47 0.40 -28.47 12.64
N ASN A 48 0.13 -29.50 11.86
CA ASN A 48 0.25 -30.89 12.26
C ASN A 48 1.38 -31.54 11.46
N ILE A 49 2.40 -31.97 12.19
CA ILE A 49 3.56 -32.66 11.62
C ILE A 49 3.20 -34.14 11.49
N VAL A 50 3.19 -34.66 10.24
CA VAL A 50 2.99 -36.07 9.95
C VAL A 50 4.33 -36.81 10.02
N ASN A 51 5.35 -36.26 9.35
CA ASN A 51 6.72 -36.73 9.43
C ASN A 51 7.68 -35.55 9.34
N ARG A 52 8.74 -35.61 10.11
CA ARG A 52 9.89 -34.68 10.02
C ARG A 52 11.14 -35.43 10.41
N GLY A 53 11.80 -36.07 9.43
CA GLY A 53 12.97 -36.89 9.68
C GLY A 53 13.42 -37.72 8.49
N PHE A 54 14.39 -38.60 8.72
CA PHE A 54 14.86 -39.55 7.72
C PHE A 54 13.93 -40.74 7.61
N LEU A 55 13.45 -41.01 6.39
CA LEU A 55 12.81 -42.26 6.01
C LEU A 55 13.86 -43.04 5.25
N ALA A 56 14.45 -44.07 5.88
CA ALA A 56 15.67 -44.72 5.44
C ALA A 56 16.83 -43.72 5.28
N LYS A 57 17.29 -43.44 4.05
CA LYS A 57 18.39 -42.47 3.78
C LYS A 57 17.90 -41.16 3.22
N LEU A 58 16.60 -40.97 3.04
CA LEU A 58 16.00 -39.78 2.47
C LEU A 58 15.41 -38.92 3.59
N TRP A 59 15.81 -37.64 3.63
CA TRP A 59 15.11 -36.65 4.45
C TRP A 59 13.73 -36.41 3.83
N PHE A 60 12.69 -36.56 4.65
CA PHE A 60 11.30 -36.35 4.22
C PHE A 60 10.54 -35.60 5.32
N GLU A 61 9.90 -34.51 4.91
CA GLU A 61 9.00 -33.76 5.77
C GLU A 61 7.65 -33.55 5.10
N ILE A 62 6.56 -33.87 5.79
CA ILE A 62 5.20 -33.64 5.35
C ILE A 62 4.35 -33.22 6.54
N ASN A 63 3.57 -32.17 6.31
CA ASN A 63 2.71 -31.55 7.30
C ASN A 63 1.36 -31.24 6.67
N TRP A 64 0.35 -31.00 7.50
CA TRP A 64 -0.89 -30.38 7.11
C TRP A 64 -1.26 -29.33 8.13
N PHE A 65 -2.07 -28.33 7.72
CA PHE A 65 -2.49 -27.27 8.63
C PHE A 65 -4.00 -27.00 8.53
N VAL A 66 -4.54 -26.42 9.61
CA VAL A 66 -5.87 -25.83 9.67
C VAL A 66 -5.67 -24.34 9.95
N THR A 67 -6.40 -23.51 9.23
CA THR A 67 -6.39 -22.05 9.44
C THR A 67 -7.78 -21.48 9.17
N PRO A 68 -8.24 -20.45 9.90
CA PRO A 68 -9.37 -19.66 9.45
C PRO A 68 -9.05 -18.95 8.14
N GLU A 69 -10.06 -18.61 7.35
CA GLU A 69 -9.90 -17.75 6.18
C GLU A 69 -9.45 -16.34 6.63
N HIS A 70 -10.05 -15.83 7.71
CA HIS A 70 -9.83 -14.49 8.25
C HIS A 70 -9.02 -14.57 9.55
N GLY A 71 -7.71 -14.57 9.43
CA GLY A 71 -6.78 -14.60 10.56
C GLY A 71 -5.34 -14.37 10.15
N GLY A 72 -4.56 -13.67 10.99
CA GLY A 72 -3.22 -13.20 10.63
C GLY A 72 -3.26 -12.26 9.43
N THR A 73 -2.20 -12.22 8.61
CA THR A 73 -2.23 -11.48 7.35
C THR A 73 -3.06 -12.24 6.32
N HIS A 74 -4.17 -11.64 5.91
CA HIS A 74 -5.14 -12.27 5.02
C HIS A 74 -5.78 -11.25 4.07
N PHE A 75 -6.56 -11.76 3.13
CA PHE A 75 -7.41 -10.95 2.27
C PHE A 75 -8.88 -11.33 2.47
N ASP A 76 -9.75 -10.31 2.32
CA ASP A 76 -11.20 -10.47 2.22
C ASP A 76 -11.63 -10.40 0.77
N SER A 77 -12.28 -11.43 0.27
CA SER A 77 -12.97 -11.29 -1.01
C SER A 77 -14.23 -10.43 -0.85
N PRO A 78 -14.71 -9.78 -1.92
CA PRO A 78 -15.93 -8.99 -1.87
C PRO A 78 -17.16 -9.76 -1.34
N ALA A 79 -17.19 -11.09 -1.52
CA ALA A 79 -18.27 -11.95 -1.03
C ALA A 79 -18.33 -12.03 0.50
N HIS A 80 -17.26 -11.65 1.22
CA HIS A 80 -17.25 -11.71 2.69
C HIS A 80 -18.39 -10.90 3.31
N PHE A 81 -18.61 -9.67 2.84
CA PHE A 81 -19.69 -8.79 3.32
C PHE A 81 -20.73 -8.40 2.25
N ALA A 82 -20.65 -8.97 1.03
CA ALA A 82 -21.61 -8.66 -0.03
C ALA A 82 -22.04 -9.91 -0.81
N LYS A 83 -23.32 -10.30 -0.63
CA LYS A 83 -23.92 -11.45 -1.32
C LYS A 83 -23.83 -11.32 -2.84
N GLY A 84 -23.37 -12.38 -3.51
CA GLY A 84 -23.29 -12.47 -4.97
C GLY A 84 -22.13 -11.69 -5.59
N LYS A 85 -21.18 -11.25 -4.80
CA LYS A 85 -19.91 -10.68 -5.26
C LYS A 85 -18.83 -11.76 -5.37
N TRP A 86 -17.68 -11.40 -5.94
CA TRP A 86 -16.55 -12.33 -6.14
C TRP A 86 -16.14 -13.03 -4.85
N ARG A 87 -16.04 -14.35 -4.95
CA ARG A 87 -15.42 -15.20 -3.96
C ARG A 87 -13.92 -15.29 -4.21
N ALA A 88 -13.16 -15.86 -3.29
CA ALA A 88 -11.71 -15.95 -3.37
C ALA A 88 -11.19 -16.52 -4.71
N HIS A 89 -11.85 -17.55 -5.25
CA HIS A 89 -11.44 -18.16 -6.51
C HIS A 89 -11.86 -17.38 -7.77
N GLU A 90 -12.77 -16.42 -7.64
CA GLU A 90 -13.32 -15.61 -8.73
C GLU A 90 -12.60 -14.28 -8.91
N ILE A 91 -11.74 -13.90 -7.96
CA ILE A 91 -11.00 -12.63 -8.03
C ILE A 91 -10.14 -12.59 -9.30
N PRO A 92 -10.32 -11.58 -10.18
CA PRO A 92 -9.48 -11.42 -11.36
C PRO A 92 -8.01 -11.17 -10.97
N PRO A 93 -7.04 -11.89 -11.55
CA PRO A 93 -5.64 -11.80 -11.14
C PRO A 93 -5.04 -10.41 -11.30
N GLU A 94 -5.52 -9.61 -12.25
CA GLU A 94 -5.11 -8.21 -12.43
C GLU A 94 -5.47 -7.31 -11.23
N ARG A 95 -6.41 -7.74 -10.39
CA ARG A 95 -6.75 -7.04 -9.14
C ARG A 95 -5.74 -7.29 -8.03
N LEU A 96 -4.92 -8.35 -8.15
CA LEU A 96 -3.96 -8.77 -7.13
C LEU A 96 -2.60 -8.08 -7.24
N ILE A 97 -2.43 -7.20 -8.23
CA ILE A 97 -1.19 -6.46 -8.46
C ILE A 97 -1.54 -4.99 -8.69
N GLY A 98 -0.86 -4.08 -8.01
CA GLY A 98 -1.12 -2.65 -8.19
C GLY A 98 -0.08 -1.74 -7.53
N PRO A 99 -0.10 -0.46 -7.90
CA PRO A 99 0.75 0.54 -7.25
C PRO A 99 0.35 0.70 -5.77
N ALA A 100 1.37 0.74 -4.91
CA ALA A 100 1.19 1.00 -3.49
C ALA A 100 0.89 2.49 -3.24
N VAL A 101 -0.07 2.73 -2.35
CA VAL A 101 -0.34 4.03 -1.74
C VAL A 101 -0.39 3.82 -0.24
N VAL A 102 0.49 4.49 0.50
CA VAL A 102 0.52 4.40 1.97
C VAL A 102 -0.01 5.69 2.58
N ILE A 103 -1.09 5.58 3.35
CA ILE A 103 -1.67 6.67 4.13
C ILE A 103 -1.12 6.56 5.55
N ASP A 104 -0.14 7.39 5.86
CA ASP A 104 0.46 7.41 7.20
C ASP A 104 -0.43 8.19 8.17
N VAL A 105 -0.87 7.50 9.22
CA VAL A 105 -1.67 8.03 10.33
C VAL A 105 -1.11 7.62 11.69
N THR A 106 0.18 7.25 11.73
CA THR A 106 0.85 6.80 12.97
C THR A 106 0.68 7.80 14.11
N SER A 107 0.91 9.09 13.84
CA SER A 107 0.75 10.15 14.85
C SER A 107 -0.69 10.34 15.33
N GLN A 108 -1.68 10.09 14.48
CA GLN A 108 -3.10 10.16 14.85
C GLN A 108 -3.48 8.94 15.69
N ALA A 109 -3.08 7.75 15.25
CA ALA A 109 -3.34 6.49 15.93
C ALA A 109 -2.68 6.40 17.32
N GLU A 110 -1.52 7.04 17.49
CA GLU A 110 -0.85 7.11 18.79
C GLU A 110 -1.65 7.96 19.81
N ARG A 111 -2.33 9.01 19.34
CA ARG A 111 -3.15 9.89 20.19
C ARG A 111 -4.56 9.36 20.42
N ASP A 112 -5.08 8.62 19.45
CA ASP A 112 -6.43 8.06 19.46
C ASP A 112 -6.40 6.65 18.87
N HIS A 113 -6.48 5.64 19.72
CA HIS A 113 -6.46 4.24 19.31
C HIS A 113 -7.69 3.85 18.49
N ASP A 114 -8.79 4.60 18.55
CA ASP A 114 -9.98 4.42 17.72
C ASP A 114 -10.01 5.35 16.52
N TYR A 115 -8.84 5.88 16.12
CA TYR A 115 -8.73 6.78 14.98
C TYR A 115 -9.30 6.14 13.72
N ARG A 116 -10.13 6.89 13.03
CA ARG A 116 -10.67 6.50 11.73
C ARG A 116 -10.13 7.41 10.65
N VAL A 117 -9.46 6.81 9.66
CA VAL A 117 -8.94 7.54 8.50
C VAL A 117 -10.06 8.26 7.79
N THR A 118 -9.87 9.57 7.61
CA THR A 118 -10.85 10.48 7.01
C THR A 118 -10.47 10.86 5.58
N LYS A 119 -11.39 11.52 4.88
CA LYS A 119 -11.08 12.13 3.57
C LYS A 119 -9.89 13.12 3.66
N SER A 120 -9.71 13.80 4.78
CA SER A 120 -8.60 14.75 4.96
C SER A 120 -7.23 14.08 4.88
N ASP A 121 -7.12 12.80 5.26
CA ASP A 121 -5.89 12.05 5.16
C ASP A 121 -5.57 11.71 3.71
N PHE A 122 -6.57 11.37 2.91
CA PHE A 122 -6.41 11.21 1.46
C PHE A 122 -6.07 12.53 0.77
N ASP A 123 -6.72 13.63 1.15
CA ASP A 123 -6.43 14.97 0.61
C ASP A 123 -4.99 15.39 0.95
N ARG A 124 -4.49 15.08 2.16
CA ARG A 124 -3.10 15.31 2.56
C ARG A 124 -2.15 14.52 1.68
N TYR A 125 -2.38 13.21 1.53
CA TYR A 125 -1.58 12.37 0.65
C TYR A 125 -1.53 12.93 -0.78
N GLU A 126 -2.70 13.27 -1.37
CA GLU A 126 -2.76 13.74 -2.75
C GLU A 126 -2.12 15.10 -2.98
N ARG A 127 -2.15 16.00 -1.99
CA ARG A 127 -1.42 17.28 -2.08
C ARG A 127 0.09 17.08 -2.11
N GLU A 128 0.59 16.07 -1.41
CA GLU A 128 2.03 15.83 -1.25
C GLU A 128 2.61 14.93 -2.33
N HIS A 129 1.84 13.96 -2.79
CA HIS A 129 2.31 12.86 -3.63
C HIS A 129 1.58 12.73 -4.98
N GLY A 130 0.55 13.56 -5.20
CA GLY A 130 -0.29 13.49 -6.38
C GLY A 130 -1.46 12.52 -6.23
N ARG A 131 -2.31 12.50 -7.26
CA ARG A 131 -3.56 11.74 -7.26
C ARG A 131 -3.31 10.24 -7.07
N ILE A 132 -4.12 9.59 -6.21
CA ILE A 132 -4.15 8.13 -6.05
C ILE A 132 -4.34 7.47 -7.42
N PRO A 133 -3.41 6.62 -7.88
CA PRO A 133 -3.42 6.06 -9.22
C PRO A 133 -4.52 5.01 -9.41
N HIS A 134 -4.87 4.77 -10.67
CA HIS A 134 -5.78 3.70 -11.05
C HIS A 134 -5.22 2.33 -10.66
N GLY A 135 -6.07 1.45 -10.12
CA GLY A 135 -5.68 0.12 -9.69
C GLY A 135 -4.84 0.09 -8.41
N ALA A 136 -4.75 1.22 -7.68
CA ALA A 136 -3.96 1.29 -6.44
C ALA A 136 -4.42 0.28 -5.39
N ILE A 137 -3.45 -0.17 -4.60
CA ILE A 137 -3.61 -0.87 -3.33
C ILE A 137 -3.29 0.15 -2.25
N VAL A 138 -4.34 0.62 -1.55
CA VAL A 138 -4.25 1.71 -0.56
C VAL A 138 -4.12 1.10 0.82
N LEU A 139 -2.99 1.32 1.48
CA LEU A 139 -2.70 0.80 2.81
C LEU A 139 -2.69 1.93 3.85
N ILE A 140 -3.29 1.69 5.01
CA ILE A 140 -3.08 2.51 6.20
C ILE A 140 -1.83 2.01 6.93
N ASN A 141 -0.90 2.91 7.22
CA ASN A 141 0.13 2.73 8.23
C ASN A 141 -0.30 3.44 9.51
N SER A 142 -0.77 2.69 10.49
CA SER A 142 -1.14 3.22 11.81
C SER A 142 -0.08 2.94 12.88
N GLY A 143 1.00 2.23 12.52
CA GLY A 143 2.01 1.75 13.46
C GLY A 143 1.53 0.54 14.29
N TRP A 144 0.36 0.01 13.97
CA TRP A 144 -0.27 -1.07 14.73
C TRP A 144 0.42 -2.42 14.54
N GLY A 145 1.07 -2.62 13.40
CA GLY A 145 1.80 -3.84 13.08
C GLY A 145 2.81 -4.27 14.16
N ALA A 146 3.41 -3.33 14.89
CA ALA A 146 4.31 -3.61 16.01
C ALA A 146 3.64 -4.41 17.16
N ARG A 147 2.30 -4.46 17.23
CA ARG A 147 1.51 -5.13 18.26
C ARG A 147 1.11 -6.56 17.87
N PHE A 148 1.32 -6.96 16.61
CA PHE A 148 0.80 -8.22 16.04
C PHE A 148 1.11 -9.48 16.86
N GLN A 149 2.28 -9.55 17.50
CA GLN A 149 2.73 -10.75 18.23
C GLN A 149 2.00 -10.96 19.57
N ASP A 150 1.24 -9.99 20.06
CA ASP A 150 0.48 -10.07 21.30
C ASP A 150 -1.00 -9.73 21.06
N LYS A 151 -1.87 -10.73 21.25
CA LYS A 151 -3.31 -10.57 21.02
C LYS A 151 -3.95 -9.48 21.88
N LYS A 152 -3.46 -9.27 23.10
CA LYS A 152 -3.96 -8.19 23.96
C LYS A 152 -3.57 -6.82 23.44
N LEU A 153 -2.34 -6.71 22.92
CA LEU A 153 -1.85 -5.47 22.34
C LEU A 153 -2.52 -5.18 20.99
N VAL A 154 -2.69 -6.19 20.13
CA VAL A 154 -3.26 -5.97 18.79
C VAL A 154 -4.75 -5.65 18.84
N PHE A 155 -5.52 -6.29 19.73
CA PHE A 155 -6.92 -5.92 19.99
C PHE A 155 -7.05 -4.75 20.98
N ASN A 156 -5.95 -4.39 21.65
CA ASN A 156 -5.90 -3.38 22.71
C ASN A 156 -7.00 -3.61 23.74
N SER A 157 -7.09 -4.86 24.21
CA SER A 157 -8.11 -5.35 25.14
C SER A 157 -7.58 -6.48 26.00
N GLU A 158 -7.93 -6.46 27.28
CA GLU A 158 -7.70 -7.59 28.18
C GLU A 158 -8.66 -8.76 27.91
N LYS A 159 -9.78 -8.52 27.22
CA LYS A 159 -10.81 -9.50 26.88
C LYS A 159 -10.73 -9.86 25.40
N ILE A 160 -9.73 -10.66 25.03
CA ILE A 160 -9.47 -11.02 23.63
C ILE A 160 -10.57 -11.85 22.94
N ASP A 161 -11.55 -12.34 23.68
CA ASP A 161 -12.70 -13.07 23.15
C ASP A 161 -14.00 -12.22 23.16
N ASP A 162 -13.90 -10.91 23.47
CA ASP A 162 -15.03 -9.98 23.51
C ASP A 162 -14.78 -8.76 22.58
N PRO A 163 -15.22 -8.83 21.31
CA PRO A 163 -14.99 -7.76 20.33
C PRO A 163 -15.54 -6.38 20.73
N SER A 164 -16.51 -6.33 21.65
CA SER A 164 -17.07 -5.06 22.13
C SER A 164 -16.07 -4.22 22.93
N THR A 165 -14.92 -4.81 23.29
CA THR A 165 -13.86 -4.17 24.08
C THR A 165 -12.63 -3.81 23.24
N TYR A 166 -12.68 -4.01 21.92
CA TYR A 166 -11.52 -3.79 21.04
C TYR A 166 -11.34 -2.31 20.70
N HIS A 167 -10.07 -1.88 20.68
CA HIS A 167 -9.69 -0.50 20.38
C HIS A 167 -8.49 -0.48 19.44
N PHE A 168 -8.74 -0.27 18.16
CA PHE A 168 -7.68 -0.12 17.13
C PHE A 168 -8.18 0.73 15.95
N PRO A 169 -7.26 1.40 15.21
CA PRO A 169 -7.60 2.25 14.09
C PRO A 169 -8.21 1.49 12.90
N GLY A 170 -8.99 2.21 12.07
CA GLY A 170 -9.54 1.70 10.82
C GLY A 170 -9.91 2.82 9.87
N TYR A 171 -10.69 2.50 8.84
CA TYR A 171 -11.24 3.51 7.94
C TYR A 171 -12.55 4.09 8.49
N HIS A 172 -12.81 5.36 8.18
CA HIS A 172 -14.14 5.94 8.32
C HIS A 172 -14.96 5.62 7.06
N GLU A 173 -16.25 5.28 7.23
CA GLU A 173 -17.14 4.92 6.13
C GLU A 173 -17.27 6.02 5.06
N ASP A 174 -17.29 7.29 5.47
CA ASP A 174 -17.35 8.41 4.51
C ASP A 174 -16.07 8.54 3.69
N ALA A 175 -14.91 8.25 4.30
CA ALA A 175 -13.63 8.26 3.60
C ALA A 175 -13.57 7.17 2.54
N ILE A 176 -14.02 5.96 2.89
CA ILE A 176 -14.12 4.85 1.93
C ILE A 176 -15.14 5.18 0.84
N SER A 177 -16.33 5.69 1.17
CA SER A 177 -17.32 6.11 0.17
C SER A 177 -16.76 7.12 -0.82
N TRP A 178 -16.00 8.11 -0.32
CA TRP A 178 -15.32 9.09 -1.16
C TRP A 178 -14.27 8.42 -2.05
N LEU A 179 -13.42 7.57 -1.48
CA LEU A 179 -12.35 6.87 -2.20
C LEU A 179 -12.94 6.05 -3.37
N LEU A 180 -13.95 5.23 -3.09
CA LEU A 180 -14.58 4.36 -4.07
C LEU A 180 -15.35 5.12 -5.16
N THR A 181 -15.89 6.28 -4.85
CA THR A 181 -16.59 7.13 -5.82
C THR A 181 -15.63 7.90 -6.72
N ASN A 182 -14.48 8.34 -6.19
CA ASN A 182 -13.62 9.29 -6.86
C ASN A 182 -12.30 8.67 -7.36
N ARG A 183 -11.98 7.45 -6.94
CA ARG A 183 -10.75 6.73 -7.31
C ARG A 183 -11.10 5.30 -7.71
N ASN A 184 -10.39 4.78 -8.68
CA ASN A 184 -10.53 3.37 -9.09
C ASN A 184 -9.39 2.58 -8.44
N VAL A 185 -9.62 2.12 -7.21
CA VAL A 185 -8.65 1.31 -6.45
C VAL A 185 -8.96 -0.18 -6.60
N SER A 186 -7.95 -1.03 -6.45
CA SER A 186 -8.09 -2.48 -6.45
C SER A 186 -8.36 -3.05 -5.08
N MET A 187 -7.65 -2.51 -4.07
CA MET A 187 -7.72 -2.99 -2.70
C MET A 187 -7.56 -1.84 -1.72
N VAL A 188 -8.07 -2.06 -0.53
CA VAL A 188 -7.74 -1.26 0.66
C VAL A 188 -7.19 -2.19 1.73
N GLY A 189 -6.25 -1.72 2.55
CA GLY A 189 -5.63 -2.55 3.58
C GLY A 189 -5.23 -1.78 4.82
N VAL A 190 -5.00 -2.52 5.89
CA VAL A 190 -4.68 -2.02 7.22
C VAL A 190 -3.63 -2.90 7.90
N ASP A 191 -2.85 -2.32 8.81
CA ASP A 191 -1.96 -3.04 9.72
C ASP A 191 -2.68 -3.54 11.00
N THR A 192 -4.01 -3.32 11.08
CA THR A 192 -4.91 -3.70 12.17
C THR A 192 -5.70 -4.97 11.84
N PRO A 193 -6.41 -5.57 12.84
CA PRO A 193 -7.21 -6.79 12.64
C PRO A 193 -8.49 -6.60 11.83
N SER A 194 -8.88 -5.38 11.48
CA SER A 194 -10.10 -5.09 10.72
C SER A 194 -9.97 -3.79 9.92
N LEU A 195 -10.59 -3.74 8.73
CA LEU A 195 -10.75 -2.51 7.94
C LEU A 195 -11.58 -1.47 8.70
N ASP A 196 -12.59 -1.92 9.44
CA ASP A 196 -13.35 -1.08 10.38
C ASP A 196 -12.53 -0.88 11.66
N TYR A 197 -12.72 0.23 12.35
CA TYR A 197 -12.09 0.48 13.66
C TYR A 197 -12.62 -0.47 14.74
N GLY A 198 -11.88 -0.64 15.83
CA GLY A 198 -12.15 -1.66 16.86
C GLY A 198 -13.56 -1.65 17.47
N GLN A 199 -14.17 -0.47 17.62
CA GLN A 199 -15.53 -0.30 18.18
C GLN A 199 -16.67 -0.45 17.16
N SER A 200 -16.36 -0.82 15.90
CA SER A 200 -17.39 -0.99 14.87
C SER A 200 -18.27 -2.20 15.17
N THR A 201 -19.57 -1.98 15.21
CA THR A 201 -20.58 -3.04 15.36
C THR A 201 -21.35 -3.31 14.07
N THR A 202 -21.14 -2.50 13.03
CA THR A 202 -21.92 -2.52 11.79
C THR A 202 -21.08 -2.89 10.58
N PHE A 203 -19.76 -2.95 10.70
CA PHE A 203 -18.82 -3.30 9.64
C PHE A 203 -19.06 -2.54 8.32
N LYS A 204 -19.36 -1.23 8.44
CA LYS A 204 -19.74 -0.39 7.30
C LYS A 204 -18.68 -0.32 6.22
N VAL A 205 -17.41 -0.29 6.60
CA VAL A 205 -16.28 -0.26 5.66
C VAL A 205 -16.23 -1.56 4.86
N HIS A 206 -16.31 -2.71 5.51
CA HIS A 206 -16.38 -4.02 4.85
C HIS A 206 -17.56 -4.11 3.88
N VAL A 207 -18.76 -3.68 4.32
CA VAL A 207 -19.96 -3.69 3.48
C VAL A 207 -19.75 -2.82 2.24
N LEU A 208 -19.23 -1.60 2.39
CA LEU A 208 -18.97 -0.70 1.27
C LEU A 208 -17.92 -1.30 0.30
N CYS A 209 -16.82 -1.84 0.82
CA CYS A 209 -15.80 -2.50 0.02
C CYS A 209 -16.37 -3.68 -0.75
N GLY A 210 -17.07 -4.60 -0.08
CA GLY A 210 -17.65 -5.78 -0.71
C GLY A 210 -18.67 -5.42 -1.79
N GLN A 211 -19.58 -4.48 -1.53
CA GLN A 211 -20.59 -4.03 -2.49
C GLN A 211 -19.96 -3.42 -3.76
N ASN A 212 -18.80 -2.79 -3.65
CA ASN A 212 -18.09 -2.17 -4.76
C ASN A 212 -17.01 -3.06 -5.39
N GLY A 213 -16.90 -4.35 -4.99
CA GLY A 213 -15.93 -5.29 -5.56
C GLY A 213 -14.49 -4.97 -5.16
N ILE A 214 -14.30 -4.36 -3.98
CA ILE A 214 -12.97 -4.04 -3.43
C ILE A 214 -12.53 -5.16 -2.50
N ILE A 215 -11.28 -5.55 -2.61
CA ILE A 215 -10.64 -6.57 -1.79
C ILE A 215 -10.07 -5.89 -0.55
N GLY A 216 -10.31 -6.49 0.63
CA GLY A 216 -9.68 -6.07 1.89
C GLY A 216 -8.37 -6.78 2.14
N LEU A 217 -7.43 -6.11 2.83
CA LEU A 217 -6.20 -6.71 3.35
C LEU A 217 -6.09 -6.33 4.83
N GLU A 218 -5.91 -7.32 5.70
CA GLU A 218 -5.85 -7.09 7.14
C GLU A 218 -4.58 -7.66 7.76
N ASN A 219 -4.16 -7.07 8.87
CA ASN A 219 -2.90 -7.41 9.54
C ASN A 219 -1.70 -7.37 8.57
N VAL A 220 -1.63 -6.36 7.71
CA VAL A 220 -0.51 -6.17 6.79
C VAL A 220 0.75 -5.80 7.58
N ALA A 221 1.83 -6.53 7.36
CA ALA A 221 3.10 -6.33 8.06
C ALA A 221 3.95 -5.23 7.42
N ASN A 222 4.88 -4.64 8.18
CA ASN A 222 6.01 -3.86 7.67
C ASN A 222 5.63 -2.73 6.69
N ILE A 223 4.44 -2.14 6.82
CA ILE A 223 4.00 -1.04 5.93
C ILE A 223 4.93 0.17 6.06
N ASP A 224 5.53 0.37 7.23
CA ASP A 224 6.52 1.40 7.53
C ASP A 224 7.85 1.25 6.76
N GLN A 225 8.12 0.06 6.18
CA GLN A 225 9.34 -0.23 5.44
C GLN A 225 9.23 0.03 3.93
N ILE A 226 8.05 0.38 3.44
CA ILE A 226 7.85 0.73 2.04
C ILE A 226 7.64 2.24 1.87
N PRO A 227 8.01 2.81 0.71
CA PRO A 227 7.77 4.22 0.45
C PRO A 227 6.27 4.50 0.34
N VAL A 228 5.87 5.73 0.68
CA VAL A 228 4.46 6.17 0.61
C VAL A 228 3.87 6.09 -0.81
N PHE A 229 4.72 6.13 -1.84
CA PHE A 229 4.39 5.93 -3.26
C PHE A 229 5.58 5.33 -4.02
N GLY A 230 5.33 4.76 -5.21
CA GLY A 230 6.39 4.24 -6.11
C GLY A 230 6.73 2.76 -5.90
N ALA A 231 6.16 2.11 -4.89
CA ALA A 231 6.22 0.65 -4.78
C ALA A 231 5.09 -0.01 -5.60
N THR A 232 5.32 -1.27 -5.97
CA THR A 232 4.30 -2.16 -6.52
C THR A 232 4.04 -3.27 -5.52
N ILE A 233 2.77 -3.54 -5.24
CA ILE A 233 2.34 -4.63 -4.36
C ILE A 233 1.83 -5.80 -5.18
N PHE A 234 2.23 -7.00 -4.78
CA PHE A 234 1.74 -8.29 -5.26
C PHE A 234 1.07 -9.02 -4.11
N VAL A 235 -0.17 -9.45 -4.29
CA VAL A 235 -0.94 -10.18 -3.29
C VAL A 235 -1.09 -11.64 -3.74
N GLY A 236 -0.33 -12.53 -3.13
CA GLY A 236 -0.46 -13.98 -3.31
C GLY A 236 -1.66 -14.50 -2.53
N ALA A 237 -2.86 -14.22 -3.02
CA ALA A 237 -4.12 -14.67 -2.42
C ALA A 237 -4.33 -16.16 -2.60
N MET A 238 -4.64 -16.87 -1.51
CA MET A 238 -4.97 -18.30 -1.59
C MET A 238 -6.28 -18.50 -2.36
N LYS A 239 -6.21 -19.21 -3.49
CA LYS A 239 -7.37 -19.40 -4.39
C LYS A 239 -8.31 -20.52 -3.89
N VAL A 240 -8.97 -20.25 -2.75
CA VAL A 240 -9.92 -21.20 -2.15
C VAL A 240 -11.22 -21.19 -2.95
N PHE A 241 -11.63 -22.38 -3.45
CA PHE A 241 -12.91 -22.51 -4.13
C PHE A 241 -14.06 -22.22 -3.15
N ASP A 242 -14.96 -21.35 -3.54
CA ASP A 242 -16.12 -20.90 -2.76
C ASP A 242 -15.79 -20.17 -1.44
N GLY A 243 -14.50 -19.80 -1.22
CA GLY A 243 -14.03 -19.12 -0.03
C GLY A 243 -14.45 -17.63 0.02
N SER A 244 -14.62 -17.10 1.21
CA SER A 244 -14.91 -15.68 1.46
C SER A 244 -13.65 -14.81 1.61
N GLY A 245 -12.48 -15.44 1.76
CA GLY A 245 -11.18 -14.85 1.91
C GLY A 245 -10.10 -15.91 2.01
N GLY A 246 -8.97 -15.58 2.58
CA GLY A 246 -7.92 -16.55 2.84
C GLY A 246 -6.58 -15.93 3.20
N PRO A 247 -5.64 -16.77 3.67
CA PRO A 247 -4.25 -16.34 3.85
C PRO A 247 -3.67 -15.69 2.60
N ALA A 248 -2.89 -14.64 2.78
CA ALA A 248 -2.20 -13.96 1.69
C ALA A 248 -0.71 -13.80 1.98
N ARG A 249 0.15 -14.03 0.98
CA ARG A 249 1.53 -13.55 0.99
C ARG A 249 1.57 -12.24 0.22
N ILE A 250 1.79 -11.14 0.92
CA ILE A 250 1.84 -9.80 0.36
C ILE A 250 3.29 -9.38 0.23
N ILE A 251 3.70 -8.94 -0.96
CA ILE A 251 5.07 -8.55 -1.26
C ILE A 251 5.03 -7.18 -1.91
N ALA A 252 5.86 -6.26 -1.43
CA ALA A 252 6.10 -4.98 -2.09
C ALA A 252 7.48 -4.98 -2.75
N THR A 253 7.56 -4.38 -3.95
CA THR A 253 8.82 -4.17 -4.66
C THR A 253 8.96 -2.70 -5.06
N PHE A 254 10.15 -2.13 -4.93
CA PHE A 254 10.42 -0.75 -5.35
C PHE A 254 11.92 -0.53 -5.60
N ASP A 255 12.21 0.43 -6.46
CA ASP A 255 13.57 0.97 -6.61
C ASP A 255 13.74 2.13 -5.62
N PRO A 256 14.66 2.04 -4.64
CA PRO A 256 14.88 3.11 -3.67
C PRO A 256 15.29 4.44 -4.28
N LEU A 257 15.93 4.42 -5.45
CA LEU A 257 16.37 5.62 -6.15
C LEU A 257 15.18 6.33 -6.81
N VAL A 258 14.27 5.58 -7.44
CA VAL A 258 13.09 6.13 -8.12
C VAL A 258 12.10 6.73 -7.12
N SER A 259 11.89 6.10 -5.97
CA SER A 259 10.98 6.60 -4.94
C SER A 259 11.42 7.91 -4.29
N HIS A 260 12.74 8.20 -4.24
CA HIS A 260 13.32 9.44 -3.74
C HIS A 260 13.54 10.51 -4.82
N GLU A 261 13.85 10.10 -6.05
CA GLU A 261 14.37 11.02 -7.09
C GLU A 261 13.30 11.81 -7.85
N TYR A 262 12.05 11.34 -7.92
CA TYR A 262 11.02 12.10 -8.66
C TYR A 262 10.89 13.55 -8.17
N ARG A 263 11.06 13.82 -6.87
CA ARG A 263 11.07 15.20 -6.34
C ARG A 263 12.35 15.95 -6.68
N THR A 264 13.51 15.31 -6.50
CA THR A 264 14.82 15.98 -6.67
C THR A 264 15.12 16.21 -8.14
N THR A 265 14.84 15.24 -9.00
CA THR A 265 15.10 15.35 -10.45
C THR A 265 14.23 16.41 -11.10
N TRP A 266 12.95 16.49 -10.78
CA TRP A 266 12.08 17.55 -11.31
C TRP A 266 12.49 18.93 -10.80
N ILE A 267 12.89 19.08 -9.56
CA ILE A 267 13.42 20.34 -9.04
C ILE A 267 14.70 20.74 -9.79
N VAL A 268 15.64 19.81 -9.98
CA VAL A 268 16.88 20.08 -10.72
C VAL A 268 16.58 20.42 -12.19
N VAL A 269 15.69 19.69 -12.86
CA VAL A 269 15.31 19.97 -14.25
C VAL A 269 14.63 21.33 -14.39
N ILE A 270 13.72 21.68 -13.49
CA ILE A 270 13.05 22.98 -13.49
C ILE A 270 14.05 24.10 -13.22
N VAL A 271 14.89 23.98 -12.20
CA VAL A 271 15.89 24.99 -11.84
C VAL A 271 16.90 25.19 -12.97
N THR A 272 17.42 24.13 -13.55
CA THR A 272 18.35 24.22 -14.70
C THR A 272 17.68 24.83 -15.93
N SER A 273 16.45 24.46 -16.25
CA SER A 273 15.69 25.02 -17.37
C SER A 273 15.44 26.53 -17.20
N VAL A 274 15.09 26.95 -15.99
CA VAL A 274 14.90 28.37 -15.65
C VAL A 274 16.22 29.13 -15.75
N LEU A 275 17.31 28.59 -15.23
CA LEU A 275 18.65 29.22 -15.32
C LEU A 275 19.13 29.35 -16.78
N PHE A 276 18.92 28.32 -17.61
CA PHE A 276 19.24 28.40 -19.04
C PHE A 276 18.35 29.41 -19.76
N GLY A 277 17.08 29.49 -19.43
CA GLY A 277 16.16 30.52 -19.96
C GLY A 277 16.62 31.94 -19.61
N ILE A 278 16.96 32.20 -18.34
CA ILE A 278 17.46 33.49 -17.85
C ILE A 278 18.78 33.85 -18.55
N TYR A 279 19.71 32.88 -18.66
CA TYR A 279 21.00 33.08 -19.33
C TYR A 279 20.81 33.37 -20.83
N GLY A 280 19.92 32.68 -21.51
CA GLY A 280 19.55 32.96 -22.91
C GLY A 280 18.99 34.36 -23.13
N ILE A 281 18.11 34.84 -22.26
CA ILE A 281 17.56 36.19 -22.28
C ILE A 281 18.69 37.22 -22.05
N TYR A 282 19.56 36.96 -21.07
CA TYR A 282 20.70 37.86 -20.78
C TYR A 282 21.63 38.01 -21.96
N ILE A 283 22.02 36.92 -22.63
CA ILE A 283 22.88 36.96 -23.84
C ILE A 283 22.18 37.73 -24.98
N THR A 284 20.88 37.50 -25.18
CA THR A 284 20.11 38.17 -26.21
C THR A 284 20.03 39.68 -25.98
N CYS A 285 19.74 40.10 -24.75
CA CYS A 285 19.74 41.49 -24.36
C CYS A 285 21.12 42.16 -24.47
N PHE A 286 22.18 41.44 -24.09
CA PHE A 286 23.54 41.93 -24.18
C PHE A 286 23.98 42.11 -25.65
N ARG A 287 23.60 41.20 -26.56
CA ARG A 287 23.85 41.32 -28.03
C ARG A 287 23.07 42.47 -28.63
N MET A 288 21.80 42.68 -28.26
CA MET A 288 21.01 43.81 -28.74
C MET A 288 21.59 45.16 -28.33
N ARG A 289 22.10 45.30 -27.07
CA ARG A 289 22.79 46.52 -26.65
C ARG A 289 24.06 46.82 -27.43
N ARG A 290 24.85 45.80 -27.87
CA ARG A 290 26.05 45.97 -28.67
C ARG A 290 25.73 46.35 -30.12
N VAL A 291 24.60 45.91 -30.66
CA VAL A 291 24.17 46.28 -32.03
C VAL A 291 23.62 47.70 -32.04
N GLY A 292 22.86 48.12 -31.02
CA GLY A 292 22.36 49.51 -30.90
C GLY A 292 23.46 50.56 -30.73
N ALA A 293 24.60 50.21 -30.12
CA ALA A 293 25.73 51.14 -29.91
C ALA A 293 26.61 51.34 -31.17
N ARG A 294 26.40 50.60 -32.26
CA ARG A 294 27.15 50.79 -33.53
C ARG A 294 26.41 51.57 -34.61
N HIS A 295 25.22 52.09 -34.32
CA HIS A 295 24.43 52.91 -35.22
C HIS A 295 24.30 54.37 -34.79
N THR A 296 25.14 54.83 -33.85
CA THR A 296 25.18 56.20 -33.35
C THR A 296 26.57 56.85 -33.50
N GLU A 297 27.39 56.40 -34.48
CA GLU A 297 28.58 57.09 -34.95
C GLU A 297 28.42 57.42 -36.43
#